data_24287c2a91b6bfa0057ca68c8788c1ec
#
_entry.id   24287c2a91b6bfa0057ca68c8788c1ec
#
_cell.length_a   1.000
_cell.length_b   1.000
_cell.length_c   1.000
_cell.angle_alpha   90.00
_cell.angle_beta   90.00
_cell.angle_gamma   90.00
#
_symmetry.space_group_name_H-M   'P 1'
#
loop_
_entity.id
_entity.type
_entity.pdbx_description
1 polymer ?
#
loop_
_entity_poly.entity_id
_entity_poly.type
_entity_poly.pdbx_seq_one_letter_code
_entity_poly.pdbx_strand_id
1 'polypeptide(L)'
;MAKFLFVVPPLTGHVNPTVSVARALEARDHAVAWVGHPGKVRPLLPGNATLFALPEQVDRAHADAVADRARTARGAAALKFLWEDFLVPLARSMRPGVDAAVTEFAPDVMVCDQQALAGGLVARARNIAWATSSTTSAGVVDPLAGLPQVKLWFDNLVGELERESGLDHHGELSPHLVLAFTTPALVPGEFPAHYKFVGPSIADRPETAEFPFELLKPPTILVSMGTVNAEASGRFYATVIDALRDQPMQVVLVAPDITEVPGNFIVRSYVPQLALLPKLSAVVCHGGHNTTCEALAHGLPLVIAPIKDDQPIVADQVVAAGAGVRVKFGRVQAAELRDAVQRVLGDPALREAACRVRDSFAAAGGAAAAATHLEGLLR
;
A
#
# COMPACT_ATOMS: atom_id res chain seq x y z
N MET A 1 -22.88 -13.48 -14.91
CA MET A 1 -21.68 -14.03 -14.21
C MET A 1 -20.49 -13.79 -15.13
N ALA A 2 -19.53 -12.96 -14.72
CA ALA A 2 -18.29 -12.68 -15.43
C ALA A 2 -17.09 -13.15 -14.60
N LYS A 3 -15.91 -13.22 -15.21
CA LYS A 3 -14.67 -13.71 -14.59
C LYS A 3 -13.66 -12.58 -14.46
N PHE A 4 -13.20 -12.30 -13.25
CA PHE A 4 -12.21 -11.27 -12.94
C PHE A 4 -10.92 -11.92 -12.44
N LEU A 5 -9.78 -11.58 -13.09
CA LEU A 5 -8.48 -12.10 -12.74
C LEU A 5 -7.61 -10.99 -12.16
N PHE A 6 -7.27 -11.09 -10.88
CA PHE A 6 -6.32 -10.19 -10.22
C PHE A 6 -4.90 -10.65 -10.42
N VAL A 7 -4.03 -9.76 -10.92
CA VAL A 7 -2.59 -10.01 -11.05
C VAL A 7 -1.86 -9.14 -10.05
N VAL A 8 -1.19 -9.77 -9.08
CA VAL A 8 -0.62 -9.08 -7.92
C VAL A 8 0.86 -9.41 -7.71
N PRO A 9 1.68 -8.43 -7.26
CA PRO A 9 3.06 -8.68 -6.87
C PRO A 9 3.13 -9.37 -5.49
N PRO A 10 4.28 -9.92 -5.08
CA PRO A 10 4.44 -10.59 -3.79
C PRO A 10 4.57 -9.59 -2.61
N LEU A 11 3.70 -8.61 -2.54
CA LEU A 11 3.72 -7.49 -1.60
C LEU A 11 2.37 -7.38 -0.87
N THR A 12 2.37 -7.50 0.45
CA THR A 12 1.16 -7.49 1.29
C THR A 12 0.27 -6.27 1.04
N GLY A 13 0.88 -5.07 0.91
CA GLY A 13 0.15 -3.83 0.67
C GLY A 13 -0.60 -3.77 -0.65
N HIS A 14 -0.17 -4.57 -1.64
CA HIS A 14 -0.76 -4.65 -2.98
C HIS A 14 -1.82 -5.75 -3.09
N VAL A 15 -1.73 -6.80 -2.27
CA VAL A 15 -2.71 -7.89 -2.23
C VAL A 15 -3.95 -7.50 -1.42
N ASN A 16 -3.75 -6.93 -0.23
CA ASN A 16 -4.83 -6.63 0.70
C ASN A 16 -6.02 -5.86 0.10
N PRO A 17 -5.83 -4.77 -0.68
CA PRO A 17 -6.94 -4.04 -1.28
C PRO A 17 -7.78 -4.89 -2.24
N THR A 18 -7.16 -5.87 -2.92
CA THR A 18 -7.86 -6.72 -3.89
C THR A 18 -8.86 -7.68 -3.23
N VAL A 19 -8.62 -8.07 -1.98
CA VAL A 19 -9.49 -9.02 -1.26
C VAL A 19 -10.90 -8.47 -1.05
N SER A 20 -11.02 -7.18 -0.66
CA SER A 20 -12.33 -6.54 -0.50
C SER A 20 -13.06 -6.38 -1.83
N VAL A 21 -12.32 -5.98 -2.88
CA VAL A 21 -12.90 -5.80 -4.22
C VAL A 21 -13.39 -7.14 -4.75
N ALA A 22 -12.61 -8.20 -4.56
CA ALA A 22 -13.00 -9.55 -4.94
C ALA A 22 -14.30 -10.01 -4.23
N ARG A 23 -14.38 -9.81 -2.90
CA ARG A 23 -15.61 -10.11 -2.15
C ARG A 23 -16.82 -9.33 -2.68
N ALA A 24 -16.63 -8.06 -3.05
CA ALA A 24 -17.70 -7.26 -3.62
C ALA A 24 -18.14 -7.75 -5.01
N LEU A 25 -17.23 -8.30 -5.82
CA LEU A 25 -17.53 -8.94 -7.10
C LEU A 25 -18.21 -10.30 -6.89
N GLU A 26 -17.69 -11.13 -5.98
CA GLU A 26 -18.30 -12.44 -5.63
C GLU A 26 -19.72 -12.29 -5.10
N ALA A 27 -19.98 -11.25 -4.27
CA ALA A 27 -21.33 -10.94 -3.78
C ALA A 27 -22.31 -10.51 -4.90
N ARG A 28 -21.80 -10.27 -6.11
CA ARG A 28 -22.56 -9.96 -7.33
C ARG A 28 -22.56 -11.13 -8.32
N ASP A 29 -22.29 -12.34 -7.85
CA ASP A 29 -22.26 -13.59 -8.63
C ASP A 29 -21.17 -13.60 -9.73
N HIS A 30 -20.05 -12.91 -9.55
CA HIS A 30 -18.89 -13.01 -10.42
C HIS A 30 -17.89 -14.05 -9.92
N ALA A 31 -17.17 -14.68 -10.84
CA ALA A 31 -16.04 -15.55 -10.50
C ALA A 31 -14.76 -14.72 -10.38
N VAL A 32 -14.01 -14.97 -9.33
CA VAL A 32 -12.74 -14.24 -9.06
C VAL A 32 -11.60 -15.21 -8.86
N ALA A 33 -10.44 -14.85 -9.40
CA ALA A 33 -9.20 -15.58 -9.18
C ALA A 33 -8.01 -14.60 -9.09
N TRP A 34 -6.91 -15.08 -8.52
CA TRP A 34 -5.65 -14.34 -8.44
C TRP A 34 -4.53 -15.08 -9.17
N VAL A 35 -3.54 -14.31 -9.63
CA VAL A 35 -2.25 -14.81 -10.09
C VAL A 35 -1.16 -14.16 -9.24
N GLY A 36 -0.26 -14.95 -8.65
CA GLY A 36 0.81 -14.44 -7.82
C GLY A 36 1.68 -15.53 -7.20
N HIS A 37 2.75 -15.14 -6.54
CA HIS A 37 3.67 -16.05 -5.87
C HIS A 37 3.03 -16.65 -4.61
N PRO A 38 2.83 -17.97 -4.52
CA PRO A 38 2.00 -18.61 -3.51
C PRO A 38 2.50 -18.37 -2.09
N GLY A 39 3.81 -18.40 -1.85
CA GLY A 39 4.40 -18.19 -0.52
C GLY A 39 4.12 -16.81 0.08
N LYS A 40 3.81 -15.81 -0.74
CA LYS A 40 3.51 -14.45 -0.29
C LYS A 40 2.04 -14.06 -0.42
N VAL A 41 1.34 -14.60 -1.42
CA VAL A 41 -0.03 -14.22 -1.75
C VAL A 41 -1.06 -15.10 -1.02
N ARG A 42 -0.86 -16.43 -0.99
CA ARG A 42 -1.80 -17.37 -0.37
C ARG A 42 -2.18 -17.03 1.08
N PRO A 43 -1.23 -16.65 1.99
CA PRO A 43 -1.56 -16.31 3.37
C PRO A 43 -2.47 -15.09 3.54
N LEU A 44 -2.59 -14.24 2.50
CA LEU A 44 -3.37 -13.01 2.51
C LEU A 44 -4.78 -13.20 1.92
N LEU A 45 -5.00 -14.32 1.22
CA LEU A 45 -6.26 -14.60 0.55
C LEU A 45 -7.19 -15.44 1.44
N PRO A 46 -8.52 -15.36 1.23
CA PRO A 46 -9.46 -16.31 1.82
C PRO A 46 -9.08 -17.76 1.52
N GLY A 47 -9.36 -18.69 2.43
CA GLY A 47 -8.96 -20.09 2.30
C GLY A 47 -9.50 -20.79 1.05
N ASN A 48 -10.67 -20.39 0.58
CA ASN A 48 -11.33 -20.90 -0.62
C ASN A 48 -10.99 -20.15 -1.92
N ALA A 49 -10.12 -19.11 -1.85
CA ALA A 49 -9.79 -18.32 -3.02
C ALA A 49 -9.02 -19.13 -4.07
N THR A 50 -9.40 -18.95 -5.34
CA THR A 50 -8.67 -19.53 -6.47
C THR A 50 -7.39 -18.72 -6.72
N LEU A 51 -6.23 -19.39 -6.62
CA LEU A 51 -4.91 -18.79 -6.88
C LEU A 51 -4.17 -19.61 -7.91
N PHE A 52 -3.89 -19.01 -9.07
CA PHE A 52 -2.95 -19.51 -10.04
C PHE A 52 -1.53 -19.21 -9.54
N ALA A 53 -0.88 -20.22 -9.02
CA ALA A 53 0.42 -20.10 -8.39
C ALA A 53 1.54 -19.91 -9.43
N LEU A 54 2.27 -18.81 -9.31
CA LEU A 54 3.49 -18.62 -10.09
C LEU A 54 4.63 -19.46 -9.52
N PRO A 55 5.56 -19.94 -10.37
CA PRO A 55 6.74 -20.65 -9.90
C PRO A 55 7.54 -19.80 -8.91
N GLU A 56 7.97 -20.38 -7.81
CA GLU A 56 8.93 -19.73 -6.92
C GLU A 56 10.30 -19.72 -7.60
N GLN A 57 10.85 -18.53 -7.82
CA GLN A 57 12.24 -18.40 -8.27
C GLN A 57 13.17 -18.65 -7.08
N VAL A 58 13.85 -19.79 -7.08
CA VAL A 58 14.67 -20.27 -5.94
C VAL A 58 16.15 -19.90 -6.12
N ASP A 59 16.47 -18.74 -6.65
CA ASP A 59 17.84 -18.23 -6.51
C ASP A 59 17.94 -17.38 -5.22
N ARG A 60 18.22 -18.08 -4.11
CA ARG A 60 18.37 -17.45 -2.79
C ARG A 60 19.51 -16.43 -2.77
N ALA A 61 20.63 -16.71 -3.44
CA ALA A 61 21.78 -15.80 -3.47
C ALA A 61 21.41 -14.49 -4.20
N HIS A 62 20.67 -14.59 -5.31
CA HIS A 62 20.15 -13.44 -6.01
C HIS A 62 19.12 -12.66 -5.16
N ALA A 63 18.20 -13.36 -4.51
CA ALA A 63 17.19 -12.74 -3.64
C ALA A 63 17.83 -12.00 -2.46
N ASP A 64 18.87 -12.56 -1.83
CA ASP A 64 19.60 -11.93 -0.73
C ASP A 64 20.36 -10.68 -1.22
N ALA A 65 21.02 -10.73 -2.38
CA ALA A 65 21.69 -9.59 -2.98
C ALA A 65 20.71 -8.45 -3.34
N VAL A 66 19.54 -8.79 -3.86
CA VAL A 66 18.44 -7.85 -4.13
C VAL A 66 17.95 -7.21 -2.83
N ALA A 67 17.75 -8.01 -1.77
CA ALA A 67 17.33 -7.51 -0.47
C ALA A 67 18.37 -6.56 0.17
N ASP A 68 19.67 -6.87 0.05
CA ASP A 68 20.75 -6.01 0.55
C ASP A 68 20.78 -4.66 -0.17
N ARG A 69 20.65 -4.66 -1.49
CA ARG A 69 20.59 -3.44 -2.29
C ARG A 69 19.34 -2.62 -1.97
N ALA A 70 18.18 -3.26 -1.77
CA ALA A 70 16.95 -2.61 -1.34
C ALA A 70 17.08 -1.90 0.01
N ARG A 71 17.89 -2.46 0.94
CA ARG A 71 18.13 -1.85 2.26
C ARG A 71 18.98 -0.58 2.19
N THR A 72 19.91 -0.52 1.25
CA THR A 72 20.91 0.55 1.17
C THR A 72 20.56 1.67 0.20
N ALA A 73 19.78 1.38 -0.85
CA ALA A 73 19.40 2.33 -1.89
C ALA A 73 18.59 3.52 -1.33
N ARG A 74 18.87 4.74 -1.79
CA ARG A 74 18.17 5.97 -1.42
C ARG A 74 18.03 6.90 -2.64
N GLY A 75 16.96 7.72 -2.65
CA GLY A 75 16.71 8.70 -3.72
C GLY A 75 16.64 8.07 -5.11
N ALA A 76 17.34 8.64 -6.08
CA ALA A 76 17.38 8.15 -7.46
C ALA A 76 17.88 6.69 -7.60
N ALA A 77 18.81 6.26 -6.72
CA ALA A 77 19.30 4.89 -6.70
C ALA A 77 18.20 3.90 -6.25
N ALA A 78 17.31 4.31 -5.34
CA ALA A 78 16.18 3.50 -4.92
C ALA A 78 15.15 3.35 -6.05
N LEU A 79 14.86 4.43 -6.79
CA LEU A 79 13.98 4.40 -7.95
C LEU A 79 14.55 3.46 -9.04
N LYS A 80 15.86 3.60 -9.33
CA LYS A 80 16.53 2.75 -10.31
C LYS A 80 16.51 1.29 -9.89
N PHE A 81 16.81 0.99 -8.64
CA PHE A 81 16.70 -0.34 -8.07
C PHE A 81 15.28 -0.91 -8.20
N LEU A 82 14.26 -0.12 -7.82
CA LEU A 82 12.86 -0.56 -7.90
C LEU A 82 12.49 -1.02 -9.32
N TRP A 83 12.89 -0.27 -10.33
CA TRP A 83 12.51 -0.56 -11.72
C TRP A 83 13.43 -1.59 -12.39
N GLU A 84 14.75 -1.40 -12.36
CA GLU A 84 15.69 -2.24 -13.09
C GLU A 84 15.94 -3.60 -12.42
N ASP A 85 15.96 -3.61 -11.07
CA ASP A 85 16.34 -4.81 -10.31
C ASP A 85 15.14 -5.56 -9.73
N PHE A 86 13.96 -4.93 -9.64
CA PHE A 86 12.79 -5.57 -9.06
C PHE A 86 11.61 -5.64 -10.04
N LEU A 87 11.00 -4.53 -10.49
CA LEU A 87 9.73 -4.56 -11.23
C LEU A 87 9.86 -5.15 -12.64
N VAL A 88 10.91 -4.80 -13.40
CA VAL A 88 11.12 -5.34 -14.75
C VAL A 88 11.47 -6.81 -14.71
N PRO A 89 12.42 -7.29 -13.87
CA PRO A 89 12.65 -8.73 -13.70
C PRO A 89 11.40 -9.48 -13.21
N LEU A 90 10.64 -8.91 -12.28
CA LEU A 90 9.39 -9.50 -11.81
C LEU A 90 8.39 -9.65 -12.95
N ALA A 91 8.20 -8.62 -13.79
CA ALA A 91 7.30 -8.70 -14.94
C ALA A 91 7.71 -9.81 -15.93
N ARG A 92 9.00 -9.91 -16.25
CA ARG A 92 9.53 -10.98 -17.13
C ARG A 92 9.26 -12.36 -16.55
N SER A 93 9.47 -12.53 -15.25
CA SER A 93 9.26 -13.83 -14.57
C SER A 93 7.79 -14.21 -14.42
N MET A 94 6.91 -13.25 -14.16
CA MET A 94 5.48 -13.49 -13.98
C MET A 94 4.76 -13.78 -15.31
N ARG A 95 5.19 -13.16 -16.41
CA ARG A 95 4.48 -13.15 -17.69
C ARG A 95 4.04 -14.54 -18.18
N PRO A 96 4.90 -15.58 -18.23
CA PRO A 96 4.48 -16.91 -18.70
C PRO A 96 3.37 -17.52 -17.84
N GLY A 97 3.45 -17.37 -16.52
CA GLY A 97 2.43 -17.90 -15.61
C GLY A 97 1.13 -17.11 -15.66
N VAL A 98 1.19 -15.78 -15.87
CA VAL A 98 -0.01 -14.96 -16.09
C VAL A 98 -0.69 -15.37 -17.39
N ASP A 99 0.05 -15.60 -18.47
CA ASP A 99 -0.49 -16.04 -19.76
C ASP A 99 -1.15 -17.42 -19.66
N ALA A 100 -0.54 -18.35 -18.93
CA ALA A 100 -1.13 -19.66 -18.64
C ALA A 100 -2.43 -19.55 -17.84
N ALA A 101 -2.45 -18.72 -16.78
CA ALA A 101 -3.63 -18.49 -15.98
C ALA A 101 -4.79 -17.85 -16.78
N VAL A 102 -4.46 -16.93 -17.69
CA VAL A 102 -5.45 -16.35 -18.62
C VAL A 102 -6.04 -17.42 -19.53
N THR A 103 -5.22 -18.34 -20.05
CA THR A 103 -5.69 -19.44 -20.90
C THR A 103 -6.60 -20.41 -20.15
N GLU A 104 -6.29 -20.73 -18.90
CA GLU A 104 -7.06 -21.67 -18.07
C GLU A 104 -8.34 -21.03 -17.51
N PHE A 105 -8.22 -19.83 -16.96
CA PHE A 105 -9.37 -19.17 -16.31
C PHE A 105 -10.30 -18.49 -17.31
N ALA A 106 -9.78 -18.03 -18.45
CA ALA A 106 -10.49 -17.25 -19.47
C ALA A 106 -11.24 -16.04 -18.87
N PRO A 107 -10.51 -15.05 -18.31
CA PRO A 107 -11.12 -13.89 -17.67
C PRO A 107 -11.78 -12.95 -18.70
N ASP A 108 -12.91 -12.35 -18.31
CA ASP A 108 -13.53 -11.26 -19.06
C ASP A 108 -12.83 -9.92 -18.80
N VAL A 109 -12.31 -9.74 -17.57
CA VAL A 109 -11.56 -8.53 -17.16
C VAL A 109 -10.36 -8.94 -16.32
N MET A 110 -9.23 -8.29 -16.57
CA MET A 110 -8.04 -8.38 -15.73
C MET A 110 -7.91 -7.14 -14.86
N VAL A 111 -7.54 -7.34 -13.58
CA VAL A 111 -7.26 -6.27 -12.60
C VAL A 111 -5.79 -6.38 -12.22
N CYS A 112 -4.98 -5.52 -12.80
CA CYS A 112 -3.52 -5.62 -12.75
C CYS A 112 -2.97 -4.58 -11.76
N ASP A 113 -2.29 -5.04 -10.72
CA ASP A 113 -1.63 -4.10 -9.82
C ASP A 113 -0.56 -3.30 -10.58
N GLN A 114 -0.41 -2.02 -10.24
CA GLN A 114 0.54 -1.10 -10.86
C GLN A 114 2.00 -1.59 -10.82
N GLN A 115 2.34 -2.50 -9.89
CA GLN A 115 3.66 -3.11 -9.77
C GLN A 115 3.72 -4.54 -10.33
N ALA A 116 2.61 -5.08 -10.81
CA ALA A 116 2.55 -6.38 -11.51
C ALA A 116 2.40 -6.17 -13.02
N LEU A 117 3.40 -5.52 -13.64
CA LEU A 117 3.38 -5.10 -15.05
C LEU A 117 3.03 -6.23 -16.02
N ALA A 118 3.39 -7.48 -15.69
CA ALA A 118 3.03 -8.66 -16.50
C ALA A 118 1.53 -8.75 -16.78
N GLY A 119 0.68 -8.30 -15.85
CA GLY A 119 -0.77 -8.29 -16.02
C GLY A 119 -1.21 -7.43 -17.20
N GLY A 120 -0.81 -6.16 -17.22
CA GLY A 120 -1.13 -5.24 -18.31
C GLY A 120 -0.55 -5.68 -19.65
N LEU A 121 0.68 -6.21 -19.67
CA LEU A 121 1.30 -6.75 -20.88
C LEU A 121 0.52 -7.93 -21.46
N VAL A 122 0.11 -8.89 -20.64
CA VAL A 122 -0.67 -10.05 -21.09
C VAL A 122 -2.09 -9.62 -21.49
N ALA A 123 -2.76 -8.73 -20.73
CA ALA A 123 -4.08 -8.24 -21.06
C ALA A 123 -4.10 -7.59 -22.45
N ARG A 124 -3.13 -6.74 -22.75
CA ARG A 124 -2.97 -6.09 -24.07
C ARG A 124 -2.66 -7.11 -25.16
N ALA A 125 -1.71 -8.02 -24.94
CA ALA A 125 -1.35 -9.06 -25.92
C ALA A 125 -2.51 -10.00 -26.26
N ARG A 126 -3.42 -10.24 -25.30
CA ARG A 126 -4.61 -11.08 -25.46
C ARG A 126 -5.88 -10.30 -25.80
N ASN A 127 -5.79 -8.96 -25.94
CA ASN A 127 -6.93 -8.07 -26.17
C ASN A 127 -8.07 -8.27 -25.16
N ILE A 128 -7.71 -8.37 -23.87
CA ILE A 128 -8.65 -8.50 -22.76
C ILE A 128 -8.83 -7.13 -22.10
N ALA A 129 -10.06 -6.77 -21.77
CA ALA A 129 -10.35 -5.56 -21.00
C ALA A 129 -9.61 -5.59 -19.65
N TRP A 130 -9.01 -4.47 -19.26
CA TRP A 130 -8.24 -4.46 -18.02
C TRP A 130 -8.25 -3.12 -17.30
N ALA A 131 -8.07 -3.18 -16.00
CA ALA A 131 -7.91 -2.05 -15.11
C ALA A 131 -6.56 -2.10 -14.40
N THR A 132 -5.99 -0.93 -14.10
CA THR A 132 -4.89 -0.81 -13.14
C THR A 132 -5.45 -0.69 -11.73
N SER A 133 -4.94 -1.50 -10.81
CA SER A 133 -5.12 -1.37 -9.37
C SER A 133 -4.00 -0.51 -8.81
N SER A 134 -4.28 0.77 -8.54
CA SER A 134 -3.31 1.70 -7.96
C SER A 134 -3.39 1.67 -6.44
N THR A 135 -2.59 0.81 -5.85
CA THR A 135 -2.57 0.49 -4.41
C THR A 135 -1.71 1.43 -3.57
N THR A 136 -1.07 2.40 -4.21
CA THR A 136 -0.42 3.54 -3.53
C THR A 136 -0.78 4.85 -4.21
N SER A 137 -1.01 5.90 -3.43
CA SER A 137 -1.28 7.23 -3.93
C SER A 137 -0.09 7.85 -4.69
N ALA A 138 1.11 7.36 -4.47
CA ALA A 138 2.29 7.75 -5.24
C ALA A 138 2.22 7.33 -6.72
N GLY A 139 1.49 6.24 -7.02
CA GLY A 139 1.27 5.79 -8.41
C GLY A 139 0.16 6.55 -9.15
N VAL A 140 -0.59 7.39 -8.44
CA VAL A 140 -1.64 8.24 -9.04
C VAL A 140 -1.08 9.57 -9.52
N VAL A 141 -0.08 10.10 -8.82
CA VAL A 141 0.64 11.31 -9.22
C VAL A 141 1.78 10.95 -10.17
N ASP A 142 2.16 11.88 -11.05
CA ASP A 142 3.38 11.72 -11.85
C ASP A 142 4.60 12.25 -11.07
N PRO A 143 5.33 11.38 -10.35
CA PRO A 143 6.48 11.82 -9.56
C PRO A 143 7.68 12.24 -10.43
N LEU A 144 7.62 11.98 -11.75
CA LEU A 144 8.69 12.27 -12.72
C LEU A 144 8.42 13.52 -13.56
N ALA A 145 7.26 14.17 -13.42
CA ALA A 145 6.86 15.35 -14.22
C ALA A 145 7.90 16.47 -14.22
N GLY A 146 8.64 16.66 -13.10
CA GLY A 146 9.71 17.65 -12.97
C GLY A 146 11.10 17.14 -13.36
N LEU A 147 11.26 15.90 -13.84
CA LEU A 147 12.54 15.20 -14.02
C LEU A 147 12.64 14.59 -15.44
N PRO A 148 12.77 15.40 -16.51
CA PRO A 148 12.63 14.93 -17.88
C PRO A 148 13.62 13.82 -18.28
N GLN A 149 14.85 13.84 -17.77
CA GLN A 149 15.85 12.81 -18.04
C GLN A 149 15.50 11.49 -17.35
N VAL A 150 14.93 11.54 -16.15
CA VAL A 150 14.48 10.35 -15.40
C VAL A 150 13.23 9.78 -16.09
N LYS A 151 12.32 10.65 -16.54
CA LYS A 151 11.15 10.22 -17.31
C LYS A 151 11.56 9.53 -18.61
N LEU A 152 12.49 10.07 -19.36
CA LEU A 152 12.99 9.45 -20.58
C LEU A 152 13.61 8.07 -20.33
N TRP A 153 14.41 7.94 -19.26
CA TRP A 153 14.95 6.63 -18.84
C TRP A 153 13.82 5.65 -18.51
N PHE A 154 12.81 6.10 -17.76
CA PHE A 154 11.66 5.31 -17.38
C PHE A 154 10.84 4.85 -18.62
N ASP A 155 10.51 5.79 -19.51
CA ASP A 155 9.74 5.51 -20.75
C ASP A 155 10.49 4.51 -21.66
N ASN A 156 11.83 4.61 -21.75
CA ASN A 156 12.65 3.66 -22.48
C ASN A 156 12.60 2.26 -21.86
N LEU A 157 12.67 2.17 -20.52
CA LEU A 157 12.66 0.91 -19.80
C LEU A 157 11.32 0.17 -19.95
N VAL A 158 10.20 0.90 -19.81
CA VAL A 158 8.86 0.36 -20.02
C VAL A 158 8.66 -0.02 -21.49
N GLY A 159 9.06 0.85 -22.42
CA GLY A 159 8.97 0.58 -23.85
C GLY A 159 9.80 -0.61 -24.31
N GLU A 160 10.93 -0.92 -23.67
CA GLU A 160 11.70 -2.14 -23.92
C GLU A 160 10.91 -3.39 -23.51
N LEU A 161 10.33 -3.37 -22.31
CA LEU A 161 9.52 -4.47 -21.79
C LEU A 161 8.26 -4.73 -22.66
N GLU A 162 7.63 -3.65 -23.16
CA GLU A 162 6.50 -3.75 -24.09
C GLU A 162 6.92 -4.36 -25.42
N ARG A 163 8.03 -3.92 -26.02
CA ARG A 163 8.57 -4.48 -27.29
C ARG A 163 8.94 -5.96 -27.14
N GLU A 164 9.53 -6.37 -26.02
CA GLU A 164 9.77 -7.80 -25.68
C GLU A 164 8.47 -8.60 -25.65
N SER A 165 7.35 -7.94 -25.40
CA SER A 165 6.01 -8.52 -25.36
C SER A 165 5.28 -8.46 -26.70
N GLY A 166 5.91 -7.91 -27.74
CA GLY A 166 5.32 -7.72 -29.06
C GLY A 166 4.26 -6.60 -29.10
N LEU A 167 4.38 -5.61 -28.20
CA LEU A 167 3.42 -4.52 -28.06
C LEU A 167 4.04 -3.19 -28.46
N ASP A 168 3.20 -2.30 -28.96
CA ASP A 168 3.54 -0.88 -29.14
C ASP A 168 3.63 -0.18 -27.79
N HIS A 169 4.44 0.90 -27.72
CA HIS A 169 4.58 1.67 -26.49
C HIS A 169 3.27 2.37 -26.12
N HIS A 170 2.83 2.15 -24.87
CA HIS A 170 1.58 2.71 -24.36
C HIS A 170 1.73 3.25 -22.93
N GLY A 171 2.69 2.73 -22.16
CA GLY A 171 2.86 2.99 -20.75
C GLY A 171 2.31 1.87 -19.85
N GLU A 172 2.60 2.01 -18.55
CA GLU A 172 2.38 0.95 -17.57
C GLU A 172 0.94 0.85 -17.04
N LEU A 173 0.16 1.94 -17.18
CA LEU A 173 -1.20 1.99 -16.62
C LEU A 173 -2.27 1.73 -17.69
N SER A 174 -3.43 1.26 -17.28
CA SER A 174 -4.57 1.04 -18.16
C SER A 174 -5.13 2.37 -18.70
N PRO A 175 -5.36 2.48 -20.03
CA PRO A 175 -6.04 3.63 -20.60
C PRO A 175 -7.55 3.60 -20.39
N HIS A 176 -8.09 2.49 -19.87
CA HIS A 176 -9.53 2.29 -19.74
C HIS A 176 -10.01 2.59 -18.32
N LEU A 177 -9.27 2.14 -17.33
CA LEU A 177 -9.62 2.30 -15.90
C LEU A 177 -8.39 2.21 -15.01
N VAL A 178 -8.16 3.24 -14.20
CA VAL A 178 -7.23 3.23 -13.07
C VAL A 178 -8.04 3.36 -11.78
N LEU A 179 -8.06 2.31 -10.96
CA LEU A 179 -8.69 2.32 -9.65
C LEU A 179 -7.70 2.87 -8.63
N ALA A 180 -7.93 4.08 -8.14
CA ALA A 180 -7.11 4.71 -7.12
C ALA A 180 -7.73 4.50 -5.73
N PHE A 181 -7.05 3.73 -4.86
CA PHE A 181 -7.50 3.46 -3.49
C PHE A 181 -7.22 4.63 -2.54
N THR A 182 -7.59 5.81 -2.96
CA THR A 182 -7.47 7.09 -2.26
C THR A 182 -8.57 8.03 -2.74
N THR A 183 -8.53 9.31 -2.34
CA THR A 183 -9.44 10.35 -2.85
C THR A 183 -8.71 11.66 -3.12
N PRO A 184 -9.30 12.59 -3.89
CA PRO A 184 -8.73 13.92 -4.11
C PRO A 184 -8.57 14.75 -2.82
N ALA A 185 -9.23 14.40 -1.73
CA ALA A 185 -9.00 15.04 -0.42
C ALA A 185 -7.60 14.75 0.15
N LEU A 186 -7.00 13.62 -0.23
CA LEU A 186 -5.62 13.26 0.14
C LEU A 186 -4.64 13.56 -1.01
N VAL A 187 -5.06 13.38 -2.26
CA VAL A 187 -4.22 13.54 -3.46
C VAL A 187 -4.86 14.60 -4.37
N PRO A 188 -4.66 15.89 -4.05
CA PRO A 188 -5.21 16.95 -4.87
C PRO A 188 -4.58 16.98 -6.27
N GLY A 189 -5.38 17.30 -7.30
CA GLY A 189 -4.92 17.41 -8.67
C GLY A 189 -6.04 17.22 -9.68
N GLU A 190 -5.69 17.39 -10.96
CA GLU A 190 -6.54 17.06 -12.09
C GLU A 190 -6.09 15.72 -12.67
N PHE A 191 -7.03 14.83 -12.90
CA PHE A 191 -6.76 13.47 -13.36
C PHE A 191 -7.62 13.15 -14.59
N PRO A 192 -7.12 12.32 -15.51
CA PRO A 192 -7.92 11.85 -16.63
C PRO A 192 -9.22 11.15 -16.19
N ALA A 193 -10.26 11.21 -17.01
CA ALA A 193 -11.59 10.70 -16.64
C ALA A 193 -11.65 9.19 -16.34
N HIS A 194 -10.68 8.41 -16.83
CA HIS A 194 -10.56 6.99 -16.55
C HIS A 194 -9.93 6.66 -15.18
N TYR A 195 -9.42 7.67 -14.46
CA TYR A 195 -9.04 7.51 -13.04
C TYR A 195 -10.29 7.57 -12.17
N LYS A 196 -10.51 6.54 -11.38
CA LYS A 196 -11.62 6.43 -10.42
C LYS A 196 -11.08 6.33 -9.01
N PHE A 197 -11.34 7.38 -8.25
CA PHE A 197 -10.97 7.48 -6.84
C PHE A 197 -12.03 6.81 -5.99
N VAL A 198 -11.74 5.61 -5.53
CA VAL A 198 -12.71 4.77 -4.81
C VAL A 198 -12.52 4.78 -3.29
N GLY A 199 -11.52 5.51 -2.79
CA GLY A 199 -11.15 5.45 -1.37
C GLY A 199 -10.43 4.14 -1.03
N PRO A 200 -9.96 3.98 0.22
CA PRO A 200 -9.23 2.79 0.62
C PRO A 200 -10.13 1.55 0.58
N SER A 201 -9.58 0.45 0.08
CA SER A 201 -10.24 -0.85 0.10
C SER A 201 -9.91 -1.55 1.41
N ILE A 202 -10.70 -1.27 2.44
CA ILE A 202 -10.55 -1.85 3.78
C ILE A 202 -11.56 -2.98 3.92
N ALA A 203 -11.05 -4.23 4.06
CA ALA A 203 -11.88 -5.40 4.37
C ALA A 203 -11.59 -5.89 5.77
N ASP A 204 -12.56 -6.62 6.31
CA ASP A 204 -12.29 -7.55 7.41
C ASP A 204 -11.24 -8.56 6.94
N ARG A 205 -10.05 -8.43 7.49
CA ARG A 205 -8.96 -9.41 7.29
C ARG A 205 -9.17 -10.53 8.30
N PRO A 206 -8.76 -11.77 7.97
CA PRO A 206 -8.65 -12.81 8.98
C PRO A 206 -7.68 -12.34 10.06
N GLU A 207 -8.21 -11.87 11.17
CA GLU A 207 -7.40 -11.36 12.28
C GLU A 207 -7.26 -12.49 13.29
N THR A 208 -6.04 -12.98 13.44
CA THR A 208 -5.72 -14.06 14.38
C THR A 208 -4.97 -13.58 15.60
N ALA A 209 -4.56 -12.32 15.65
CA ALA A 209 -3.78 -11.79 16.74
C ALA A 209 -4.68 -11.41 17.93
N GLU A 210 -4.43 -12.02 19.07
CA GLU A 210 -5.00 -11.59 20.33
C GLU A 210 -4.38 -10.27 20.79
N PHE A 211 -5.23 -9.34 21.24
CA PHE A 211 -4.79 -8.07 21.78
C PHE A 211 -5.61 -7.72 23.04
N PRO A 212 -4.98 -7.28 24.13
CA PRO A 212 -5.67 -6.97 25.38
C PRO A 212 -6.35 -5.58 25.31
N PHE A 213 -7.46 -5.48 24.62
CA PHE A 213 -8.21 -4.23 24.42
C PHE A 213 -8.69 -3.59 25.72
N GLU A 214 -8.88 -4.40 26.78
CA GLU A 214 -9.27 -3.96 28.12
C GLU A 214 -8.18 -3.16 28.84
N LEU A 215 -6.93 -3.26 28.38
CA LEU A 215 -5.80 -2.49 28.95
C LEU A 215 -5.67 -1.10 28.31
N LEU A 216 -6.44 -0.77 27.27
CA LEU A 216 -6.35 0.52 26.61
C LEU A 216 -6.89 1.66 27.49
N LYS A 217 -6.09 2.72 27.62
CA LYS A 217 -6.40 3.92 28.41
C LYS A 217 -6.25 5.17 27.54
N PRO A 218 -7.34 5.83 27.14
CA PRO A 218 -7.27 7.07 26.32
C PRO A 218 -6.56 8.22 27.07
N PRO A 219 -5.83 9.08 26.35
CA PRO A 219 -5.54 8.95 24.93
C PRO A 219 -4.52 7.84 24.62
N THR A 220 -4.82 6.99 23.63
CA THR A 220 -3.93 5.91 23.17
C THR A 220 -3.45 6.21 21.76
N ILE A 221 -2.18 6.02 21.51
CA ILE A 221 -1.59 6.13 20.17
C ILE A 221 -0.99 4.80 19.72
N LEU A 222 -0.99 4.57 18.40
CA LEU A 222 -0.26 3.46 17.77
C LEU A 222 1.05 3.98 17.20
N VAL A 223 2.13 3.24 17.43
CA VAL A 223 3.42 3.43 16.75
C VAL A 223 3.76 2.18 15.96
N SER A 224 3.79 2.30 14.62
CA SER A 224 4.07 1.18 13.72
C SER A 224 4.92 1.61 12.52
N MET A 225 6.08 0.99 12.35
CA MET A 225 6.98 1.24 11.21
C MET A 225 6.76 0.26 10.04
N GLY A 226 5.67 -0.51 10.07
CA GLY A 226 5.35 -1.53 9.07
C GLY A 226 6.21 -2.79 9.21
N THR A 227 5.80 -3.85 8.53
CA THR A 227 6.45 -5.17 8.64
C THR A 227 7.82 -5.24 7.97
N VAL A 228 8.03 -4.47 6.90
CA VAL A 228 9.27 -4.52 6.10
C VAL A 228 10.43 -3.76 6.75
N ASN A 229 10.15 -2.80 7.63
CA ASN A 229 11.15 -1.88 8.19
C ASN A 229 11.41 -2.11 9.68
N ALA A 230 10.80 -3.10 10.30
CA ALA A 230 10.88 -3.30 11.75
C ALA A 230 12.32 -3.45 12.26
N GLU A 231 13.15 -4.26 11.57
CA GLU A 231 14.56 -4.48 11.93
C GLU A 231 15.41 -3.21 11.81
N ALA A 232 15.15 -2.36 10.80
CA ALA A 232 15.88 -1.10 10.60
C ALA A 232 15.45 0.02 11.55
N SER A 233 14.41 -0.19 12.36
CA SER A 233 13.76 0.85 13.15
C SER A 233 14.24 0.95 14.61
N GLY A 234 15.24 0.17 15.03
CA GLY A 234 15.68 0.09 16.43
C GLY A 234 16.03 1.46 17.04
N ARG A 235 16.78 2.31 16.34
CA ARG A 235 17.06 3.69 16.79
C ARG A 235 15.78 4.52 16.95
N PHE A 236 14.86 4.42 16.00
CA PHE A 236 13.61 5.17 16.03
C PHE A 236 12.75 4.71 17.21
N TYR A 237 12.66 3.40 17.47
CA TYR A 237 11.95 2.87 18.62
C TYR A 237 12.54 3.35 19.95
N ALA A 238 13.86 3.38 20.08
CA ALA A 238 14.52 3.95 21.24
C ALA A 238 14.16 5.45 21.42
N THR A 239 14.14 6.22 20.33
CA THR A 239 13.69 7.62 20.33
C THR A 239 12.23 7.75 20.75
N VAL A 240 11.34 6.85 20.29
CA VAL A 240 9.92 6.82 20.67
C VAL A 240 9.77 6.58 22.17
N ILE A 241 10.49 5.59 22.71
CA ILE A 241 10.45 5.26 24.16
C ILE A 241 10.92 6.46 24.99
N ASP A 242 12.01 7.08 24.61
CA ASP A 242 12.54 8.26 25.32
C ASP A 242 11.60 9.48 25.20
N ALA A 243 11.03 9.72 24.00
CA ALA A 243 10.12 10.82 23.75
C ALA A 243 8.83 10.72 24.58
N LEU A 244 8.28 9.52 24.71
CA LEU A 244 6.93 9.28 25.22
C LEU A 244 6.90 8.63 26.60
N ARG A 245 8.08 8.39 27.19
CA ARG A 245 8.20 7.96 28.58
C ARG A 245 7.44 8.93 29.48
N ASP A 246 6.63 8.38 30.36
CA ASP A 246 5.89 9.10 31.42
C ASP A 246 4.97 10.23 30.90
N GLN A 247 4.65 10.22 29.60
CA GLN A 247 3.67 11.15 29.05
C GLN A 247 2.23 10.70 29.41
N PRO A 248 1.27 11.64 29.55
CA PRO A 248 -0.12 11.35 29.91
C PRO A 248 -0.90 10.70 28.75
N MET A 249 -0.34 9.67 28.14
CA MET A 249 -0.93 8.88 27.06
C MET A 249 -0.43 7.45 27.14
N GLN A 250 -1.20 6.54 26.55
CA GLN A 250 -0.77 5.16 26.35
C GLN A 250 -0.22 4.98 24.94
N VAL A 251 0.84 4.19 24.80
CA VAL A 251 1.50 3.90 23.55
C VAL A 251 1.40 2.41 23.24
N VAL A 252 0.75 2.06 22.13
CA VAL A 252 0.85 0.71 21.55
C VAL A 252 1.99 0.73 20.55
N LEU A 253 3.09 0.07 20.87
CA LEU A 253 4.30 0.01 20.03
C LEU A 253 4.37 -1.34 19.33
N VAL A 254 4.35 -1.31 18.00
CA VAL A 254 4.57 -2.51 17.17
C VAL A 254 6.05 -2.64 16.88
N ALA A 255 6.73 -3.46 17.68
CA ALA A 255 8.16 -3.69 17.55
C ALA A 255 8.51 -5.12 17.92
N PRO A 256 9.37 -5.83 17.16
CA PRO A 256 9.95 -7.08 17.59
C PRO A 256 11.00 -6.82 18.68
N ASP A 257 11.18 -7.79 19.56
CA ASP A 257 12.32 -7.91 20.48
C ASP A 257 12.55 -6.76 21.49
N ILE A 258 11.53 -5.92 21.74
CA ILE A 258 11.57 -4.90 22.79
C ILE A 258 10.77 -5.39 24.00
N THR A 259 11.45 -5.62 25.09
CA THR A 259 10.87 -6.17 26.34
C THR A 259 10.85 -5.17 27.49
N GLU A 260 11.81 -4.24 27.53
CA GLU A 260 11.92 -3.25 28.62
C GLU A 260 11.35 -1.90 28.15
N VAL A 261 10.16 -1.55 28.67
CA VAL A 261 9.46 -0.30 28.31
C VAL A 261 8.83 0.35 29.55
N PRO A 262 8.58 1.67 29.52
CA PRO A 262 7.83 2.38 30.54
C PRO A 262 6.40 1.84 30.72
N GLY A 263 5.82 2.06 31.89
CA GLY A 263 4.51 1.51 32.26
C GLY A 263 3.31 2.01 31.40
N ASN A 264 3.50 3.09 30.63
CA ASN A 264 2.50 3.61 29.70
C ASN A 264 2.60 2.98 28.29
N PHE A 265 3.46 1.95 28.08
CA PHE A 265 3.61 1.25 26.82
C PHE A 265 2.99 -0.15 26.85
N ILE A 266 2.38 -0.54 25.73
CA ILE A 266 2.02 -1.93 25.38
C ILE A 266 2.82 -2.28 24.13
N VAL A 267 3.77 -3.24 24.23
CA VAL A 267 4.58 -3.67 23.08
C VAL A 267 4.07 -5.01 22.57
N ARG A 268 3.96 -5.11 21.25
CA ARG A 268 3.62 -6.35 20.53
C ARG A 268 4.43 -6.43 19.24
N SER A 269 4.78 -7.62 18.83
CA SER A 269 5.40 -7.86 17.51
C SER A 269 4.41 -7.65 16.35
N TYR A 270 3.12 -7.85 16.63
CA TYR A 270 2.00 -7.64 15.71
C TYR A 270 0.75 -7.22 16.49
N VAL A 271 -0.14 -6.44 15.86
CA VAL A 271 -1.43 -6.01 16.43
C VAL A 271 -2.55 -6.14 15.40
N PRO A 272 -3.80 -6.41 15.84
CA PRO A 272 -4.99 -6.37 14.98
C PRO A 272 -5.31 -4.91 14.64
N GLN A 273 -4.58 -4.34 13.67
CA GLN A 273 -4.58 -2.90 13.37
C GLN A 273 -5.99 -2.36 13.12
N LEU A 274 -6.78 -3.04 12.27
CA LEU A 274 -8.14 -2.57 11.93
C LEU A 274 -9.07 -2.54 13.14
N ALA A 275 -8.99 -3.52 14.04
CA ALA A 275 -9.77 -3.55 15.27
C ALA A 275 -9.28 -2.53 16.32
N LEU A 276 -8.00 -2.15 16.24
CA LEU A 276 -7.37 -1.23 17.17
C LEU A 276 -7.64 0.25 16.80
N LEU A 277 -7.60 0.59 15.51
CA LEU A 277 -7.73 1.97 15.01
C LEU A 277 -8.95 2.74 15.57
N PRO A 278 -10.16 2.16 15.69
CA PRO A 278 -11.32 2.87 16.28
C PRO A 278 -11.13 3.32 17.73
N LYS A 279 -10.14 2.77 18.43
CA LYS A 279 -9.87 3.01 19.87
C LYS A 279 -8.70 3.97 20.09
N LEU A 280 -8.11 4.48 19.02
CA LEU A 280 -6.92 5.33 19.06
C LEU A 280 -7.26 6.81 18.96
N SER A 281 -6.29 7.65 19.37
CA SER A 281 -6.35 9.10 19.26
C SER A 281 -5.46 9.64 18.13
N ALA A 282 -4.36 8.96 17.80
CA ALA A 282 -3.45 9.29 16.70
C ALA A 282 -2.59 8.06 16.32
N VAL A 283 -1.90 8.16 15.18
CA VAL A 283 -0.96 7.13 14.72
C VAL A 283 0.39 7.75 14.35
N VAL A 284 1.47 7.12 14.80
CA VAL A 284 2.84 7.38 14.36
C VAL A 284 3.25 6.27 13.42
N CYS A 285 3.53 6.58 12.15
CA CYS A 285 3.87 5.55 11.16
C CYS A 285 4.94 6.01 10.17
N HIS A 286 5.42 5.05 9.37
CA HIS A 286 6.39 5.30 8.31
C HIS A 286 5.80 5.95 7.04
N GLY A 287 4.46 6.07 6.94
CA GLY A 287 3.81 6.62 5.75
C GLY A 287 3.52 5.59 4.66
N GLY A 288 3.51 4.28 4.99
CA GLY A 288 3.00 3.27 4.06
C GLY A 288 1.52 3.52 3.76
N HIS A 289 1.14 3.47 2.48
CA HIS A 289 -0.17 3.90 2.00
C HIS A 289 -1.34 3.27 2.76
N ASN A 290 -1.33 1.95 2.94
CA ASN A 290 -2.44 1.26 3.62
C ASN A 290 -2.60 1.72 5.07
N THR A 291 -1.53 1.74 5.86
CA THR A 291 -1.58 2.19 7.27
C THR A 291 -2.06 3.64 7.36
N THR A 292 -1.58 4.50 6.44
CA THR A 292 -2.00 5.90 6.36
C THR A 292 -3.49 6.03 6.05
N CYS A 293 -3.97 5.34 5.02
CA CYS A 293 -5.38 5.38 4.63
C CYS A 293 -6.30 4.72 5.67
N GLU A 294 -5.88 3.62 6.28
CA GLU A 294 -6.63 2.96 7.36
C GLU A 294 -6.77 3.88 8.57
N ALA A 295 -5.71 4.56 8.99
CA ALA A 295 -5.77 5.54 10.07
C ALA A 295 -6.67 6.74 9.73
N LEU A 296 -6.50 7.32 8.53
CA LEU A 296 -7.34 8.43 8.07
C LEU A 296 -8.80 8.04 7.89
N ALA A 297 -9.11 6.78 7.53
CA ALA A 297 -10.49 6.28 7.47
C ALA A 297 -11.20 6.28 8.84
N HIS A 298 -10.44 6.36 9.93
CA HIS A 298 -10.94 6.58 11.29
C HIS A 298 -10.81 8.03 11.77
N GLY A 299 -10.42 8.96 10.89
CA GLY A 299 -10.23 10.37 11.24
C GLY A 299 -9.09 10.59 12.23
N LEU A 300 -8.08 9.72 12.23
CA LEU A 300 -6.93 9.81 13.12
C LEU A 300 -5.84 10.69 12.48
N PRO A 301 -5.39 11.76 13.16
CA PRO A 301 -4.26 12.54 12.68
C PRO A 301 -2.94 11.76 12.84
N LEU A 302 -1.94 12.08 12.00
CA LEU A 302 -0.75 11.28 11.83
C LEU A 302 0.54 12.02 12.17
N VAL A 303 1.50 11.34 12.81
CA VAL A 303 2.91 11.68 12.76
C VAL A 303 3.59 10.73 11.78
N ILE A 304 4.17 11.24 10.70
CA ILE A 304 4.75 10.42 9.65
C ILE A 304 6.26 10.57 9.64
N ALA A 305 6.95 9.42 9.74
CA ALA A 305 8.40 9.31 9.71
C ALA A 305 8.84 8.49 8.48
N PRO A 306 8.84 9.06 7.25
CA PRO A 306 9.11 8.31 6.03
C PRO A 306 10.54 7.78 6.00
N ILE A 307 10.68 6.51 5.56
CA ILE A 307 11.95 5.80 5.49
C ILE A 307 12.46 5.76 4.04
N LYS A 308 11.62 5.27 3.10
CA LYS A 308 11.99 5.05 1.69
C LYS A 308 10.75 4.88 0.79
N ASP A 309 10.97 4.55 -0.47
CA ASP A 309 9.99 4.19 -1.50
C ASP A 309 8.94 5.31 -1.71
N ASP A 310 7.66 5.00 -1.66
CA ASP A 310 6.53 5.93 -1.81
C ASP A 310 6.22 6.77 -0.55
N GLN A 311 6.79 6.38 0.58
CA GLN A 311 6.48 6.97 1.88
C GLN A 311 6.72 8.49 1.97
N PRO A 312 7.78 9.08 1.36
CA PRO A 312 7.96 10.53 1.32
C PRO A 312 6.81 11.25 0.60
N ILE A 313 6.30 10.67 -0.50
CA ILE A 313 5.19 11.24 -1.28
C ILE A 313 3.91 11.19 -0.46
N VAL A 314 3.60 10.03 0.14
CA VAL A 314 2.44 9.87 1.01
C VAL A 314 2.51 10.81 2.22
N ALA A 315 3.70 10.99 2.82
CA ALA A 315 3.88 11.93 3.92
C ALA A 315 3.57 13.38 3.50
N ASP A 316 4.04 13.80 2.33
CA ASP A 316 3.80 15.15 1.82
C ASP A 316 2.30 15.35 1.49
N GLN A 317 1.61 14.34 0.97
CA GLN A 317 0.16 14.37 0.75
C GLN A 317 -0.63 14.55 2.06
N VAL A 318 -0.27 13.81 3.11
CA VAL A 318 -0.94 13.95 4.42
C VAL A 318 -0.69 15.31 5.05
N VAL A 319 0.53 15.84 4.93
CA VAL A 319 0.86 17.20 5.42
C VAL A 319 0.10 18.25 4.62
N ALA A 320 0.05 18.12 3.29
CA ALA A 320 -0.69 19.04 2.43
C ALA A 320 -2.21 19.00 2.70
N ALA A 321 -2.77 17.84 3.02
CA ALA A 321 -4.17 17.69 3.45
C ALA A 321 -4.44 18.27 4.86
N GLY A 322 -3.37 18.65 5.60
CA GLY A 322 -3.46 19.13 6.97
C GLY A 322 -3.81 18.04 7.99
N ALA A 323 -3.72 16.75 7.61
CA ALA A 323 -4.13 15.61 8.44
C ALA A 323 -2.99 15.01 9.28
N GLY A 324 -1.84 15.64 9.29
CA GLY A 324 -0.69 15.15 10.06
C GLY A 324 0.54 16.03 9.96
N VAL A 325 1.60 15.58 10.61
CA VAL A 325 2.91 16.23 10.63
C VAL A 325 4.00 15.24 10.21
N ARG A 326 5.06 15.74 9.58
CA ARG A 326 6.19 14.94 9.13
C ARG A 326 7.40 15.15 10.03
N VAL A 327 8.07 14.04 10.41
CA VAL A 327 9.36 14.05 11.10
C VAL A 327 10.42 13.29 10.30
N LYS A 328 11.70 13.52 10.58
CA LYS A 328 12.81 12.87 9.87
C LYS A 328 13.17 11.56 10.56
N PHE A 329 12.73 10.41 10.03
CA PHE A 329 12.96 9.07 10.61
C PHE A 329 14.38 8.87 11.16
N GLY A 330 15.42 9.11 10.33
CA GLY A 330 16.81 8.85 10.70
C GLY A 330 17.46 9.90 11.60
N ARG A 331 16.79 11.04 11.91
CA ARG A 331 17.42 12.20 12.60
C ARG A 331 16.56 12.80 13.71
N VAL A 332 15.27 12.48 13.78
CA VAL A 332 14.38 13.02 14.80
C VAL A 332 14.91 12.75 16.21
N GLN A 333 14.85 13.76 17.06
CA GLN A 333 15.20 13.68 18.47
C GLN A 333 13.96 13.50 19.33
N ALA A 334 14.14 12.99 20.56
CA ALA A 334 13.03 12.70 21.46
C ALA A 334 12.11 13.90 21.73
N ALA A 335 12.67 15.09 21.93
CA ALA A 335 11.89 16.32 22.12
C ALA A 335 11.05 16.66 20.89
N GLU A 336 11.63 16.63 19.68
CA GLU A 336 10.94 16.91 18.42
C GLU A 336 9.79 15.90 18.18
N LEU A 337 10.03 14.63 18.46
CA LEU A 337 8.99 13.59 18.32
C LEU A 337 7.87 13.77 19.34
N ARG A 338 8.20 14.11 20.57
CA ARG A 338 7.22 14.43 21.63
C ARG A 338 6.33 15.59 21.22
N ASP A 339 6.94 16.69 20.75
CA ASP A 339 6.21 17.88 20.30
C ASP A 339 5.28 17.56 19.12
N ALA A 340 5.74 16.74 18.17
CA ALA A 340 4.93 16.27 17.05
C ALA A 340 3.73 15.45 17.51
N VAL A 341 3.92 14.53 18.46
CA VAL A 341 2.83 13.71 19.02
C VAL A 341 1.86 14.57 19.83
N GLN A 342 2.36 15.48 20.66
CA GLN A 342 1.51 16.41 21.41
C GLN A 342 0.68 17.30 20.48
N ARG A 343 1.27 17.76 19.37
CA ARG A 343 0.59 18.55 18.36
C ARG A 343 -0.55 17.79 17.69
N VAL A 344 -0.35 16.54 17.24
CA VAL A 344 -1.43 15.75 16.61
C VAL A 344 -2.53 15.36 17.58
N LEU A 345 -2.25 15.29 18.88
CA LEU A 345 -3.24 15.02 19.91
C LEU A 345 -4.01 16.28 20.33
N GLY A 346 -3.36 17.46 20.32
CA GLY A 346 -3.89 18.69 20.87
C GLY A 346 -4.39 19.70 19.85
N ASP A 347 -4.03 19.59 18.57
CA ASP A 347 -4.43 20.56 17.53
C ASP A 347 -5.75 20.13 16.87
N PRO A 348 -6.88 20.84 17.14
CA PRO A 348 -8.18 20.52 16.55
C PRO A 348 -8.17 20.57 15.01
N ALA A 349 -7.37 21.46 14.40
CA ALA A 349 -7.32 21.61 12.96
C ALA A 349 -6.79 20.37 12.24
N LEU A 350 -5.79 19.68 12.84
CA LEU A 350 -5.30 18.42 12.32
C LEU A 350 -6.36 17.31 12.41
N ARG A 351 -7.11 17.27 13.51
CA ARG A 351 -8.20 16.31 13.70
C ARG A 351 -9.33 16.55 12.71
N GLU A 352 -9.75 17.79 12.53
CA GLU A 352 -10.79 18.18 11.57
C GLU A 352 -10.37 17.83 10.14
N ALA A 353 -9.11 18.06 9.77
CA ALA A 353 -8.60 17.71 8.47
C ALA A 353 -8.60 16.18 8.27
N ALA A 354 -8.15 15.40 9.25
CA ALA A 354 -8.23 13.94 9.20
C ALA A 354 -9.68 13.44 9.06
N CYS A 355 -10.64 14.09 9.74
CA CYS A 355 -12.07 13.79 9.59
C CYS A 355 -12.59 14.14 8.19
N ARG A 356 -12.17 15.25 7.57
CA ARG A 356 -12.54 15.56 6.17
C ARG A 356 -12.03 14.49 5.20
N VAL A 357 -10.82 13.98 5.39
CA VAL A 357 -10.31 12.87 4.57
C VAL A 357 -11.13 11.61 4.80
N ARG A 358 -11.43 11.25 6.06
CA ARG A 358 -12.33 10.13 6.41
C ARG A 358 -13.66 10.22 5.65
N ASP A 359 -14.31 11.38 5.72
CA ASP A 359 -15.63 11.57 5.11
C ASP A 359 -15.56 11.46 3.58
N SER A 360 -14.48 11.96 2.98
CA SER A 360 -14.19 11.76 1.55
C SER A 360 -13.99 10.29 1.20
N PHE A 361 -13.27 9.52 2.02
CA PHE A 361 -13.07 8.08 1.83
C PHE A 361 -14.40 7.32 1.90
N ALA A 362 -15.23 7.65 2.89
CA ALA A 362 -16.56 7.04 3.03
C ALA A 362 -17.47 7.33 1.83
N ALA A 363 -17.44 8.57 1.32
CA ALA A 363 -18.23 8.98 0.17
C ALA A 363 -17.78 8.33 -1.15
N ALA A 364 -16.52 7.93 -1.26
CA ALA A 364 -15.96 7.30 -2.46
C ALA A 364 -16.42 5.86 -2.68
N GLY A 365 -16.96 5.18 -1.66
CA GLY A 365 -17.65 3.89 -1.77
C GLY A 365 -16.75 2.64 -1.75
N GLY A 366 -15.42 2.79 -1.66
CA GLY A 366 -14.48 1.68 -1.41
C GLY A 366 -14.58 0.54 -2.42
N ALA A 367 -14.52 -0.67 -1.91
CA ALA A 367 -14.56 -1.90 -2.70
C ALA A 367 -15.82 -2.06 -3.54
N ALA A 368 -16.98 -1.58 -3.06
CA ALA A 368 -18.24 -1.66 -3.80
C ALA A 368 -18.22 -0.75 -5.03
N ALA A 369 -17.66 0.47 -4.91
CA ALA A 369 -17.47 1.38 -6.03
C ALA A 369 -16.45 0.81 -7.02
N ALA A 370 -15.35 0.24 -6.55
CA ALA A 370 -14.35 -0.43 -7.39
C ALA A 370 -14.98 -1.56 -8.22
N ALA A 371 -15.78 -2.43 -7.60
CA ALA A 371 -16.51 -3.49 -8.30
C ALA A 371 -17.44 -2.93 -9.40
N THR A 372 -18.17 -1.85 -9.11
CA THR A 372 -19.04 -1.20 -10.10
C THR A 372 -18.26 -0.65 -11.31
N HIS A 373 -17.10 -0.05 -11.07
CA HIS A 373 -16.26 0.44 -12.16
C HIS A 373 -15.65 -0.72 -12.98
N LEU A 374 -15.29 -1.82 -12.35
CA LEU A 374 -14.80 -3.02 -13.04
C LEU A 374 -15.88 -3.66 -13.91
N GLU A 375 -17.12 -3.76 -13.43
CA GLU A 375 -18.27 -4.21 -14.24
C GLU A 375 -18.50 -3.33 -15.47
N GLY A 376 -18.17 -2.04 -15.37
CA GLY A 376 -18.21 -1.11 -16.50
C GLY A 376 -17.32 -1.48 -17.69
N LEU A 377 -16.29 -2.31 -17.47
CA LEU A 377 -15.40 -2.81 -18.54
C LEU A 377 -15.96 -4.02 -19.28
N LEU A 378 -17.06 -4.61 -18.82
CA LEU A 378 -17.74 -5.75 -19.47
C LEU A 378 -18.59 -5.33 -20.69
N ARG A 379 -18.67 -4.04 -21.01
CA ARG A 379 -19.56 -3.49 -22.04
C ARG A 379 -18.80 -3.13 -23.31
#